data_25f9919f0ab73fe30408d7312f98764a
#
_entry.id   25f9919f0ab73fe30408d7312f98764a
#
_cell.length_a   1.000
_cell.length_b   1.000
_cell.length_c   1.000
_cell.angle_alpha   90.00
_cell.angle_beta   90.00
_cell.angle_gamma   90.00
#
_symmetry.space_group_name_H-M   'P 1'
#
loop_
_entity.id
_entity.type
_entity.pdbx_description
1 polymer ?
#
loop_
_entity_poly.entity_id
_entity_poly.type
_entity_poly.pdbx_seq_one_letter_code
_entity_poly.pdbx_strand_id
1 'polypeptide(L)'
;MTCDGRLPLDEQLARFEQTLRRNRTLTEVLARAATLDLPGWYLVAGCLYQTVWNVASGQPPEAGILDYDLAYFDAADLSWAAEDAVIQAGQRVFGDLPAPVQIRNQARVHLWYEEKFGV
;
A
#
# COMPACT_ATOMS: atom_id res chain seq x y z
N MET A 1 -18.66 18.76 -0.37
CA MET A 1 -17.24 18.52 -0.75
C MET A 1 -16.87 19.39 -1.95
N THR A 2 -15.77 20.08 -1.89
CA THR A 2 -15.30 20.91 -3.00
C THR A 2 -14.77 20.03 -4.12
N CYS A 3 -15.11 20.32 -5.37
CA CYS A 3 -14.58 19.62 -6.52
C CYS A 3 -13.16 20.07 -6.81
N ASP A 4 -12.18 19.24 -6.48
CA ASP A 4 -10.76 19.57 -6.63
C ASP A 4 -10.25 19.46 -8.07
N GLY A 5 -11.08 18.94 -9.00
CA GLY A 5 -10.71 18.78 -10.41
C GLY A 5 -10.46 20.09 -11.17
N ARG A 6 -10.85 21.23 -10.58
CA ARG A 6 -10.62 22.56 -11.17
C ARG A 6 -9.34 23.24 -10.70
N LEU A 7 -8.66 22.66 -9.70
CA LEU A 7 -7.42 23.19 -9.17
C LEU A 7 -6.24 22.81 -10.05
N PRO A 8 -5.15 23.58 -10.04
CA PRO A 8 -3.89 23.15 -10.64
C PRO A 8 -3.45 21.79 -10.09
N LEU A 9 -2.77 21.01 -10.89
CA LEU A 9 -2.36 19.64 -10.54
C LEU A 9 -1.53 19.60 -9.26
N ASP A 10 -0.61 20.54 -9.08
CA ASP A 10 0.22 20.60 -7.87
C ASP A 10 -0.62 20.83 -6.60
N GLU A 11 -1.66 21.65 -6.68
CA GLU A 11 -2.59 21.85 -5.56
C GLU A 11 -3.46 20.61 -5.31
N GLN A 12 -3.89 19.93 -6.37
CA GLN A 12 -4.62 18.68 -6.24
C GLN A 12 -3.79 17.60 -5.53
N LEU A 13 -2.52 17.47 -5.90
CA LEU A 13 -1.59 16.52 -5.27
C LEU A 13 -1.33 16.86 -3.82
N ALA A 14 -1.15 18.16 -3.51
CA ALA A 14 -0.96 18.61 -2.13
C ALA A 14 -2.16 18.31 -1.25
N ARG A 15 -3.37 18.51 -1.75
CA ARG A 15 -4.61 18.20 -1.01
C ARG A 15 -4.79 16.70 -0.83
N PHE A 16 -4.48 15.92 -1.86
CA PHE A 16 -4.51 14.46 -1.79
C PHE A 16 -3.56 13.95 -0.72
N GLU A 17 -2.33 14.46 -0.70
CA GLU A 17 -1.34 14.10 0.31
C GLU A 17 -1.81 14.49 1.72
N GLN A 18 -2.35 15.70 1.90
CA GLN A 18 -2.86 16.13 3.19
C GLN A 18 -4.01 15.24 3.68
N THR A 19 -4.89 14.84 2.77
CA THR A 19 -5.99 13.91 3.07
C THR A 19 -5.46 12.56 3.54
N LEU A 20 -4.47 12.01 2.82
CA LEU A 20 -3.87 10.73 3.18
C LEU A 20 -3.17 10.77 4.53
N ARG A 21 -2.53 11.89 4.86
CA ARG A 21 -1.85 12.06 6.16
C ARG A 21 -2.78 12.02 7.35
N ARG A 22 -4.07 12.19 7.16
CA ARG A 22 -5.06 12.04 8.23
C ARG A 22 -5.23 10.59 8.66
N ASN A 23 -4.85 9.63 7.82
CA ASN A 23 -4.78 8.22 8.19
C ASN A 23 -3.39 7.94 8.76
N ARG A 24 -3.29 7.84 10.09
CA ARG A 24 -2.01 7.64 10.79
C ARG A 24 -1.38 6.30 10.49
N THR A 25 -2.19 5.25 10.38
CA THR A 25 -1.69 3.92 10.03
C THR A 25 -1.08 3.93 8.63
N LEU A 26 -1.74 4.55 7.67
CA LEU A 26 -1.21 4.70 6.31
C LEU A 26 0.14 5.41 6.32
N THR A 27 0.23 6.52 7.02
CA THR A 27 1.47 7.31 7.12
C THR A 27 2.59 6.49 7.73
N GLU A 28 2.28 5.73 8.77
CA GLU A 28 3.24 4.87 9.45
C GLU A 28 3.69 3.71 8.53
N VAL A 29 2.76 3.10 7.79
CA VAL A 29 3.10 2.06 6.81
C VAL A 29 4.07 2.59 5.77
N LEU A 30 3.82 3.77 5.21
CA LEU A 30 4.71 4.37 4.21
C LEU A 30 6.10 4.66 4.78
N ALA A 31 6.17 5.22 5.98
CA ALA A 31 7.44 5.54 6.62
C ALA A 31 8.26 4.28 6.89
N ARG A 32 7.62 3.23 7.40
CA ARG A 32 8.30 1.96 7.71
C ARG A 32 8.63 1.18 6.45
N ALA A 33 7.78 1.22 5.42
CA ALA A 33 8.05 0.56 4.13
C ALA A 33 9.34 1.10 3.50
N ALA A 34 9.60 2.40 3.62
CA ALA A 34 10.82 3.00 3.10
C ALA A 34 12.08 2.40 3.75
N THR A 35 12.00 1.93 4.99
CA THR A 35 13.14 1.30 5.68
C THR A 35 13.48 -0.08 5.15
N LEU A 36 12.54 -0.76 4.48
CA LEU A 36 12.77 -2.08 3.90
C LEU A 36 13.58 -2.01 2.60
N ASP A 37 13.66 -0.83 1.99
CA ASP A 37 14.43 -0.60 0.77
C ASP A 37 14.11 -1.61 -0.35
N LEU A 38 12.83 -1.91 -0.53
CA LEU A 38 12.38 -2.86 -1.56
C LEU A 38 12.39 -2.21 -2.94
N PRO A 39 12.84 -2.91 -3.99
CA PRO A 39 12.88 -2.32 -5.33
C PRO A 39 11.47 -2.04 -5.85
N GLY A 40 11.27 -0.81 -6.35
CA GLY A 40 10.02 -0.39 -6.97
C GLY A 40 8.78 -0.52 -6.09
N TRP A 41 8.93 -0.44 -4.77
CA TRP A 41 7.79 -0.62 -3.87
C TRP A 41 6.74 0.49 -4.01
N TYR A 42 5.48 0.10 -3.81
CA TYR A 42 4.36 1.04 -3.74
C TYR A 42 3.23 0.45 -2.91
N LEU A 43 2.39 1.33 -2.38
CA LEU A 43 1.19 0.91 -1.68
C LEU A 43 0.04 0.79 -2.69
N VAL A 44 -0.69 -0.32 -2.63
CA VAL A 44 -1.80 -0.57 -3.55
C VAL A 44 -2.95 0.39 -3.26
N ALA A 45 -3.61 0.86 -4.31
CA ALA A 45 -4.52 2.01 -4.27
C ALA A 45 -5.78 1.84 -3.40
N GLY A 46 -6.18 0.60 -3.07
CA GLY A 46 -7.42 0.37 -2.32
C GLY A 46 -7.50 1.12 -1.00
N CYS A 47 -6.43 1.07 -0.18
CA CYS A 47 -6.41 1.79 1.09
C CYS A 47 -6.34 3.32 0.89
N LEU A 48 -5.74 3.78 -0.21
CA LEU A 48 -5.69 5.20 -0.54
C LEU A 48 -7.08 5.73 -0.86
N TYR A 49 -7.82 5.05 -1.72
CA TYR A 49 -9.19 5.42 -2.07
C TYR A 49 -10.12 5.36 -0.87
N GLN A 50 -9.99 4.33 -0.04
CA GLN A 50 -10.84 4.21 1.15
C GLN A 50 -10.56 5.36 2.12
N THR A 51 -9.31 5.75 2.30
CA THR A 51 -8.95 6.89 3.14
C THR A 51 -9.59 8.19 2.61
N VAL A 52 -9.48 8.45 1.32
CA VAL A 52 -10.07 9.64 0.69
C VAL A 52 -11.59 9.63 0.86
N TRP A 53 -12.23 8.51 0.62
CA TRP A 53 -13.67 8.35 0.80
C TRP A 53 -14.09 8.62 2.25
N ASN A 54 -13.36 8.07 3.21
CA ASN A 54 -13.67 8.24 4.62
C ASN A 54 -13.61 9.72 5.03
N VAL A 55 -12.55 10.41 4.63
CA VAL A 55 -12.39 11.84 4.93
C VAL A 55 -13.50 12.66 4.28
N ALA A 56 -13.80 12.38 3.02
CA ALA A 56 -14.85 13.10 2.28
C ALA A 56 -16.24 12.88 2.87
N SER A 57 -16.50 11.70 3.42
CA SER A 57 -17.81 11.33 3.98
C SER A 57 -17.92 11.57 5.48
N GLY A 58 -16.90 12.17 6.12
CA GLY A 58 -16.92 12.47 7.56
C GLY A 58 -16.70 11.26 8.45
N GLN A 59 -16.21 10.15 7.90
CA GLN A 59 -15.86 8.95 8.66
C GLN A 59 -14.43 9.06 9.21
N PRO A 60 -14.09 8.29 10.27
CA PRO A 60 -12.69 8.19 10.68
C PRO A 60 -11.80 7.80 9.48
N PRO A 61 -10.63 8.41 9.31
CA PRO A 61 -9.79 8.16 8.12
C PRO A 61 -9.44 6.69 7.88
N GLU A 62 -9.37 5.87 8.93
CA GLU A 62 -9.00 4.46 8.86
C GLU A 62 -10.20 3.51 8.76
N ALA A 63 -11.43 4.04 8.78
CA ALA A 63 -12.64 3.21 8.82
C ALA A 63 -12.73 2.27 7.62
N GLY A 64 -13.03 0.99 7.87
CA GLY A 64 -13.24 0.00 6.83
C GLY A 64 -11.99 -0.51 6.14
N ILE A 65 -10.80 -0.04 6.51
CA ILE A 65 -9.54 -0.55 5.96
C ILE A 65 -9.11 -1.77 6.75
N LEU A 66 -9.25 -2.95 6.16
CA LEU A 66 -8.94 -4.22 6.82
C LEU A 66 -7.45 -4.55 6.75
N ASP A 67 -6.77 -4.14 5.68
CA ASP A 67 -5.35 -4.38 5.47
C ASP A 67 -4.75 -3.30 4.58
N TYR A 68 -3.42 -3.27 4.54
CA TYR A 68 -2.63 -2.40 3.67
C TYR A 68 -1.79 -3.29 2.78
N ASP A 69 -1.93 -3.16 1.46
CA ASP A 69 -1.23 -3.99 0.49
C ASP A 69 -0.01 -3.25 -0.04
N LEU A 70 1.16 -3.78 0.28
CA LEU A 70 2.44 -3.28 -0.17
C LEU A 70 2.98 -4.18 -1.28
N ALA A 71 3.26 -3.60 -2.44
CA ALA A 71 3.82 -4.32 -3.57
C ALA A 71 5.25 -3.85 -3.85
N TYR A 72 6.07 -4.75 -4.34
CA TYR A 72 7.41 -4.42 -4.83
C TYR A 72 7.69 -5.25 -6.08
N PHE A 73 8.77 -4.93 -6.79
CA PHE A 73 9.13 -5.65 -8.01
C PHE A 73 10.61 -6.04 -7.97
N ASP A 74 10.87 -7.33 -7.83
CA ASP A 74 12.22 -7.90 -7.86
C ASP A 74 12.21 -9.13 -8.77
N ALA A 75 12.72 -8.95 -10.00
CA ALA A 75 12.83 -10.02 -10.98
C ALA A 75 14.12 -10.83 -10.86
N ALA A 76 15.05 -10.42 -9.99
CA ALA A 76 16.33 -11.12 -9.81
C ALA A 76 16.18 -12.46 -9.12
N ASP A 77 15.20 -12.60 -8.21
CA ASP A 77 14.90 -13.86 -7.55
C ASP A 77 13.39 -14.01 -7.41
N LEU A 78 12.80 -14.89 -8.21
CA LEU A 78 11.37 -15.16 -8.26
C LEU A 78 10.95 -16.32 -7.35
N SER A 79 11.86 -16.83 -6.50
CA SER A 79 11.54 -17.95 -5.62
C SER A 79 10.55 -17.55 -4.53
N TRP A 80 9.75 -18.53 -4.11
CA TRP A 80 8.87 -18.36 -2.96
C TRP A 80 9.67 -18.01 -1.70
N ALA A 81 10.85 -18.60 -1.54
CA ALA A 81 11.70 -18.35 -0.38
C ALA A 81 12.15 -16.88 -0.30
N ALA A 82 12.47 -16.27 -1.44
CA ALA A 82 12.85 -14.85 -1.47
C ALA A 82 11.69 -13.94 -1.08
N GLU A 83 10.50 -14.20 -1.60
CA GLU A 83 9.30 -13.43 -1.21
C GLU A 83 8.97 -13.65 0.26
N ASP A 84 9.04 -14.89 0.76
CA ASP A 84 8.78 -15.20 2.16
C ASP A 84 9.75 -14.47 3.10
N ALA A 85 11.02 -14.37 2.73
CA ALA A 85 12.01 -13.63 3.52
C ALA A 85 11.61 -12.15 3.67
N VAL A 86 11.09 -11.54 2.60
CA VAL A 86 10.60 -10.16 2.64
C VAL A 86 9.35 -10.06 3.52
N ILE A 87 8.43 -11.02 3.41
CA ILE A 87 7.22 -11.07 4.24
C ILE A 87 7.61 -11.17 5.72
N GLN A 88 8.57 -12.01 6.08
CA GLN A 88 9.04 -12.14 7.45
C GLN A 88 9.68 -10.84 7.97
N ALA A 89 10.48 -10.19 7.13
CA ALA A 89 11.04 -8.88 7.47
C ALA A 89 9.93 -7.85 7.70
N GLY A 90 8.89 -7.88 6.87
CA GLY A 90 7.73 -7.01 7.00
C GLY A 90 6.97 -7.23 8.30
N GLN A 91 6.80 -8.48 8.72
CA GLN A 91 6.13 -8.78 10.00
C GLN A 91 6.86 -8.16 11.18
N ARG A 92 8.19 -8.14 11.16
CA ARG A 92 8.98 -7.49 12.20
C ARG A 92 8.82 -5.96 12.18
N VAL A 93 8.64 -5.38 11.00
CA VAL A 93 8.52 -3.93 10.84
C VAL A 93 7.11 -3.42 11.12
N PHE A 94 6.08 -4.19 10.71
CA PHE A 94 4.68 -3.75 10.75
C PHE A 94 3.83 -4.44 11.82
N GLY A 95 4.39 -5.40 12.56
CA GLY A 95 3.59 -6.29 13.41
C GLY A 95 2.86 -5.62 14.57
N ASP A 96 3.26 -4.42 14.97
CA ASP A 96 2.61 -3.67 16.05
C ASP A 96 1.53 -2.69 15.55
N LEU A 97 1.31 -2.61 14.25
CA LEU A 97 0.29 -1.72 13.68
C LEU A 97 -1.12 -2.29 13.90
N PRO A 98 -2.15 -1.41 13.94
CA PRO A 98 -3.53 -1.84 14.20
C PRO A 98 -4.17 -2.64 13.07
N ALA A 99 -3.56 -2.68 11.89
CA ALA A 99 -4.03 -3.47 10.76
C ALA A 99 -2.87 -4.20 10.11
N PRO A 100 -3.10 -5.39 9.51
CA PRO A 100 -2.03 -6.14 8.85
C PRO A 100 -1.55 -5.45 7.58
N VAL A 101 -0.27 -5.64 7.27
CA VAL A 101 0.34 -5.20 6.01
C VAL A 101 0.70 -6.44 5.22
N GLN A 102 0.08 -6.62 4.06
CA GLN A 102 0.37 -7.72 3.14
C GLN A 102 1.44 -7.26 2.15
N ILE A 103 2.42 -8.12 1.91
CA ILE A 103 3.55 -7.80 1.03
C ILE A 103 3.63 -8.82 -0.08
N ARG A 104 3.75 -8.36 -1.33
CA ARG A 104 3.84 -9.23 -2.50
C ARG A 104 4.86 -8.73 -3.50
N ASN A 105 5.63 -9.67 -4.07
CA ASN A 105 6.51 -9.39 -5.20
C ASN A 105 5.71 -9.48 -6.50
N GLN A 106 5.47 -8.35 -7.13
CA GLN A 106 4.70 -8.28 -8.38
C GLN A 106 5.38 -9.00 -9.55
N ALA A 107 6.69 -9.18 -9.49
CA ALA A 107 7.41 -9.95 -10.51
C ALA A 107 6.97 -11.41 -10.56
N ARG A 108 6.36 -11.94 -9.49
CA ARG A 108 5.85 -13.32 -9.41
C ARG A 108 4.40 -13.48 -9.86
N VAL A 109 3.71 -12.41 -10.23
CA VAL A 109 2.28 -12.49 -10.57
C VAL A 109 2.02 -13.47 -11.71
N HIS A 110 2.90 -13.52 -12.72
CA HIS A 110 2.75 -14.45 -13.85
C HIS A 110 2.82 -15.92 -13.40
N LEU A 111 3.64 -16.25 -12.40
CA LEU A 111 3.74 -17.62 -11.86
C LEU A 111 2.43 -17.99 -11.16
N TRP A 112 1.90 -17.10 -10.33
CA TRP A 112 0.62 -17.32 -9.67
C TRP A 112 -0.51 -17.49 -10.69
N TYR A 113 -0.49 -16.69 -11.76
CA TYR A 113 -1.51 -16.73 -12.81
C TYR A 113 -1.49 -18.05 -13.55
N GLU A 114 -0.31 -18.54 -13.92
CA GLU A 114 -0.14 -19.86 -14.57
C GLU A 114 -0.64 -20.98 -13.69
N GLU A 115 -0.28 -20.97 -12.41
CA GLU A 115 -0.69 -21.99 -11.45
C GLU A 115 -2.21 -22.04 -11.30
N LYS A 116 -2.86 -20.89 -11.23
CA LYS A 116 -4.30 -20.81 -11.00
C LYS A 116 -5.13 -21.04 -12.25
N PHE A 117 -4.69 -20.58 -13.40
CA PHE A 117 -5.46 -20.59 -14.64
C PHE A 117 -4.89 -21.50 -15.73
N GLY A 118 -3.77 -22.13 -15.50
CA GLY A 118 -3.18 -23.08 -16.44
C GLY A 118 -2.62 -22.45 -17.72
N VAL A 119 -2.24 -21.18 -17.66
CA VAL A 119 -1.78 -20.43 -18.85
C VAL A 119 -0.28 -20.23 -18.80
#